data_16f5ca98357c1f3416065576a0331204
#
_entry.id   16f5ca98357c1f3416065576a0331204
#
_cell.length_a   1.000
_cell.length_b   1.000
_cell.length_c   1.000
_cell.angle_alpha   90.00
_cell.angle_beta   90.00
_cell.angle_gamma   90.00
#
_symmetry.space_group_name_H-M   'P 1'
#
loop_
_entity.id
_entity.type
_entity.pdbx_description
1 polymer ?
#
loop_
_entity_poly.entity_id
_entity_poly.type
_entity_poly.pdbx_seq_one_letter_code
_entity_poly.pdbx_strand_id
1 'polypeptide(L)'
;MAKRKNNSKEYIKHWADGCSLRPCVADYITTASDILHRDYRSLKCSDFDEIYAWDADGYEHKKYGSNSSETVDMVFGLSYGDLLMVEAKLDVKNVDNLKGEIEAKIKHTRGYLVSSTNLHTILRPSIVLFGTKNFYQLSTRFRKMRSNKTDIVPMTLDAFYQKYLGTSCLDI
;
A
#
# COMPACT_ATOMS: atom_id res chain seq x y z
N MET A 1 -25.62 -9.26 -12.89
CA MET A 1 -24.17 -9.46 -13.04
C MET A 1 -23.59 -9.82 -11.69
N ALA A 2 -23.00 -10.99 -11.54
CA ALA A 2 -22.31 -11.35 -10.30
C ALA A 2 -21.06 -10.47 -10.15
N LYS A 3 -20.98 -9.69 -9.07
CA LYS A 3 -19.73 -9.01 -8.70
C LYS A 3 -18.65 -10.07 -8.56
N ARG A 4 -17.57 -9.99 -9.33
CA ARG A 4 -16.39 -10.84 -9.10
C ARG A 4 -15.97 -10.64 -7.65
N LYS A 5 -15.84 -11.74 -6.92
CA LYS A 5 -15.46 -11.73 -5.51
C LYS A 5 -14.04 -11.17 -5.42
N ASN A 6 -13.87 -10.11 -4.64
CA ASN A 6 -12.55 -9.57 -4.39
C ASN A 6 -11.79 -10.52 -3.46
N ASN A 7 -10.73 -11.13 -3.95
CA ASN A 7 -9.92 -12.10 -3.21
C ASN A 7 -8.72 -11.44 -2.49
N SER A 8 -8.73 -10.11 -2.32
CA SER A 8 -7.62 -9.39 -1.68
C SER A 8 -7.24 -9.96 -0.33
N LYS A 9 -8.22 -10.38 0.49
CA LYS A 9 -8.00 -11.01 1.79
C LYS A 9 -7.24 -12.33 1.67
N GLU A 10 -7.62 -13.16 0.73
CA GLU A 10 -6.98 -14.46 0.50
C GLU A 10 -5.53 -14.29 0.02
N TYR A 11 -5.32 -13.36 -0.89
CA TYR A 11 -4.01 -13.11 -1.47
C TYR A 11 -3.01 -12.59 -0.43
N ILE A 12 -3.38 -11.57 0.34
CA ILE A 12 -2.46 -11.04 1.36
C ILE A 12 -2.26 -12.03 2.52
N LYS A 13 -3.31 -12.79 2.88
CA LYS A 13 -3.22 -13.83 3.88
C LYS A 13 -2.28 -14.96 3.47
N HIS A 14 -2.29 -15.35 2.19
CA HIS A 14 -1.37 -16.38 1.68
C HIS A 14 0.09 -16.01 1.94
N TRP A 15 0.49 -14.75 1.69
CA TRP A 15 1.81 -14.28 2.07
C TRP A 15 2.03 -14.33 3.58
N ALA A 16 1.10 -13.82 4.37
CA ALA A 16 1.23 -13.71 5.82
C ALA A 16 1.36 -15.09 6.49
N ASP A 17 0.65 -16.10 6.01
CA ASP A 17 0.69 -17.47 6.53
C ASP A 17 2.08 -18.12 6.34
N GLY A 18 2.85 -17.66 5.35
CA GLY A 18 4.24 -18.09 5.14
C GLY A 18 5.29 -17.33 5.96
N CYS A 19 4.89 -16.31 6.71
CA CYS A 19 5.81 -15.49 7.49
C CYS A 19 6.07 -16.07 8.89
N SER A 20 7.35 -16.09 9.28
CA SER A 20 7.78 -16.48 10.63
C SER A 20 7.96 -15.30 11.58
N LEU A 21 7.66 -14.09 11.14
CA LEU A 21 7.81 -12.85 11.92
C LEU A 21 6.92 -12.85 13.17
N ARG A 22 7.40 -12.17 14.23
CA ARG A 22 6.65 -11.96 15.47
C ARG A 22 6.60 -10.45 15.78
N PRO A 23 5.45 -9.89 16.18
CA PRO A 23 4.14 -10.55 16.29
C PRO A 23 3.66 -11.16 14.96
N CYS A 24 2.59 -11.97 14.96
CA CYS A 24 2.07 -12.61 13.75
C CYS A 24 1.57 -11.55 12.76
N VAL A 25 2.10 -11.55 11.56
CA VAL A 25 1.73 -10.54 10.54
C VAL A 25 0.26 -10.66 10.09
N ALA A 26 -0.31 -11.87 10.16
CA ALA A 26 -1.71 -12.10 9.82
C ALA A 26 -2.69 -11.34 10.72
N ASP A 27 -2.30 -11.04 11.96
CA ASP A 27 -3.12 -10.27 12.92
C ASP A 27 -3.26 -8.79 12.51
N TYR A 28 -2.47 -8.34 11.55
CA TYR A 28 -2.46 -6.97 11.03
C TYR A 28 -3.03 -6.87 9.62
N ILE A 29 -3.78 -7.87 9.19
CA ILE A 29 -4.57 -7.79 7.95
C ILE A 29 -5.94 -7.20 8.30
N THR A 30 -6.23 -6.05 7.74
CA THR A 30 -7.50 -5.33 7.93
C THR A 30 -7.98 -4.71 6.63
N THR A 31 -9.13 -4.03 6.64
CA THR A 31 -9.59 -3.34 5.43
C THR A 31 -8.74 -2.11 5.13
N ALA A 32 -8.57 -1.82 3.87
CA ALA A 32 -7.83 -0.63 3.46
C ALA A 32 -8.52 0.66 3.91
N SER A 33 -9.87 0.66 4.00
CA SER A 33 -10.61 1.80 4.55
C SER A 33 -10.29 2.04 6.02
N ASP A 34 -10.15 0.99 6.85
CA ASP A 34 -9.76 1.14 8.26
C ASP A 34 -8.36 1.76 8.41
N ILE A 35 -7.41 1.32 7.57
CA ILE A 35 -6.06 1.90 7.57
C ILE A 35 -6.10 3.38 7.18
N LEU A 36 -6.80 3.71 6.10
CA LEU A 36 -6.91 5.09 5.61
C LEU A 36 -7.63 6.01 6.60
N HIS A 37 -8.66 5.52 7.28
CA HIS A 37 -9.43 6.33 8.24
C HIS A 37 -8.67 6.69 9.52
N ARG A 38 -7.55 6.04 9.84
CA ARG A 38 -6.71 6.46 10.97
C ARG A 38 -6.19 7.88 10.79
N ASP A 39 -5.72 8.20 9.59
CA ASP A 39 -5.14 9.50 9.28
C ASP A 39 -6.10 10.44 8.53
N TYR A 40 -7.09 9.89 7.84
CA TYR A 40 -8.02 10.62 6.96
C TYR A 40 -9.47 10.32 7.33
N ARG A 41 -9.90 10.70 8.54
CA ARG A 41 -11.20 10.33 9.13
C ARG A 41 -12.42 10.73 8.30
N SER A 42 -12.35 11.83 7.56
CA SER A 42 -13.45 12.32 6.70
C SER A 42 -13.40 11.79 5.26
N LEU A 43 -12.43 10.93 4.95
CA LEU A 43 -12.27 10.38 3.61
C LEU A 43 -13.46 9.48 3.24
N LYS A 44 -14.01 9.72 2.05
CA LYS A 44 -15.00 8.83 1.46
C LYS A 44 -14.28 7.76 0.65
N CYS A 45 -14.21 6.55 1.19
CA CYS A 45 -13.48 5.43 0.57
C CYS A 45 -14.23 4.09 0.72
N SER A 46 -15.56 4.12 0.57
CA SER A 46 -16.41 2.91 0.72
C SER A 46 -16.05 1.78 -0.25
N ASP A 47 -15.44 2.08 -1.39
CA ASP A 47 -14.94 1.07 -2.32
C ASP A 47 -13.84 0.19 -1.70
N PHE A 48 -13.21 0.66 -0.63
CA PHE A 48 -12.14 -0.03 0.09
C PHE A 48 -12.60 -0.78 1.35
N ASP A 49 -13.90 -0.79 1.67
CA ASP A 49 -14.45 -1.44 2.87
C ASP A 49 -14.34 -2.98 2.83
N GLU A 50 -14.27 -3.56 1.64
CA GLU A 50 -14.10 -5.00 1.42
C GLU A 50 -12.72 -5.36 0.82
N ILE A 51 -11.83 -4.38 0.72
CA ILE A 51 -10.46 -4.57 0.22
C ILE A 51 -9.53 -4.71 1.41
N TYR A 52 -8.80 -5.81 1.48
CA TYR A 52 -7.89 -6.11 2.58
C TYR A 52 -6.44 -5.84 2.20
N ALA A 53 -5.69 -5.34 3.17
CA ALA A 53 -4.26 -5.10 3.06
C ALA A 53 -3.56 -5.46 4.37
N TRP A 54 -2.26 -5.69 4.33
CA TRP A 54 -1.44 -5.72 5.54
C TRP A 54 -1.16 -4.30 5.99
N ASP A 55 -1.52 -4.02 7.25
CA ASP A 55 -1.23 -2.78 7.96
C ASP A 55 0.23 -2.79 8.43
N ALA A 56 1.13 -2.35 7.56
CA ALA A 56 2.55 -2.41 7.84
C ALA A 56 2.96 -1.43 8.95
N ASP A 57 2.36 -0.24 8.97
CA ASP A 57 2.62 0.77 10.00
C ASP A 57 2.12 0.32 11.38
N GLY A 58 0.92 -0.22 11.46
CA GLY A 58 0.38 -0.79 12.71
C GLY A 58 1.21 -1.96 13.23
N TYR A 59 1.70 -2.82 12.34
CA TYR A 59 2.62 -3.90 12.69
C TYR A 59 3.92 -3.39 13.28
N GLU A 60 4.55 -2.41 12.61
CA GLU A 60 5.82 -1.81 13.05
C GLU A 60 5.69 -1.18 14.44
N HIS A 61 4.63 -0.38 14.67
CA HIS A 61 4.36 0.24 15.96
C HIS A 61 4.15 -0.79 17.07
N LYS A 62 3.46 -1.89 16.80
CA LYS A 62 3.27 -2.96 17.77
C LYS A 62 4.60 -3.64 18.13
N LYS A 63 5.44 -3.85 17.13
CA LYS A 63 6.72 -4.56 17.32
C LYS A 63 7.76 -3.74 18.07
N TYR A 64 7.88 -2.45 17.79
CA TYR A 64 8.96 -1.61 18.28
C TYR A 64 8.51 -0.44 19.15
N GLY A 65 7.21 -0.15 19.25
CA GLY A 65 6.69 0.96 20.04
C GLY A 65 7.30 2.30 19.61
N SER A 66 7.86 3.05 20.56
CA SER A 66 8.50 4.35 20.29
C SER A 66 9.78 4.27 19.45
N ASN A 67 10.37 3.09 19.32
CA ASN A 67 11.56 2.83 18.50
C ASN A 67 11.20 2.31 17.09
N SER A 68 9.94 2.46 16.68
CA SER A 68 9.48 2.04 15.37
C SER A 68 10.20 2.81 14.27
N SER A 69 10.55 2.11 13.19
CA SER A 69 10.98 2.72 11.94
C SER A 69 9.76 3.05 11.09
N GLU A 70 9.94 3.90 10.08
CA GLU A 70 8.84 4.19 9.18
C GLU A 70 8.68 3.08 8.13
N THR A 71 7.45 2.63 7.95
CA THR A 71 7.01 1.69 6.91
C THR A 71 6.02 2.36 5.98
N VAL A 72 5.73 1.75 4.83
CA VAL A 72 4.56 2.16 4.04
C VAL A 72 3.27 1.86 4.81
N ASP A 73 2.19 2.54 4.47
CA ASP A 73 0.92 2.35 5.19
C ASP A 73 0.31 0.97 4.92
N MET A 74 0.33 0.52 3.65
CA MET A 74 -0.38 -0.67 3.21
C MET A 74 0.44 -1.54 2.28
N VAL A 75 0.24 -2.85 2.37
CA VAL A 75 0.68 -3.81 1.35
C VAL A 75 -0.51 -4.64 0.90
N PHE A 76 -0.77 -4.64 -0.39
CA PHE A 76 -1.84 -5.41 -1.01
C PHE A 76 -1.31 -6.71 -1.62
N GLY A 77 -2.06 -7.80 -1.46
CA GLY A 77 -1.92 -8.98 -2.29
C GLY A 77 -2.81 -8.83 -3.53
N LEU A 78 -2.23 -8.81 -4.71
CA LEU A 78 -2.98 -8.69 -5.97
C LEU A 78 -3.25 -10.06 -6.62
N SER A 79 -2.46 -11.05 -6.25
CA SER A 79 -2.58 -12.45 -6.60
C SER A 79 -1.91 -13.31 -5.53
N TYR A 80 -1.92 -14.62 -5.66
CA TYR A 80 -1.18 -15.51 -4.75
C TYR A 80 0.35 -15.34 -4.82
N GLY A 81 0.87 -14.60 -5.79
CA GLY A 81 2.30 -14.38 -5.96
C GLY A 81 2.74 -12.92 -6.00
N ASP A 82 1.80 -11.96 -6.00
CA ASP A 82 2.12 -10.55 -6.24
C ASP A 82 1.74 -9.67 -5.06
N LEU A 83 2.71 -8.90 -4.56
CA LEU A 83 2.55 -7.92 -3.48
C LEU A 83 2.83 -6.51 -3.99
N LEU A 84 2.01 -5.54 -3.60
CA LEU A 84 2.13 -4.14 -3.97
C LEU A 84 2.19 -3.25 -2.73
N MET A 85 3.26 -2.47 -2.62
CA MET A 85 3.43 -1.47 -1.55
C MET A 85 2.77 -0.15 -1.90
N VAL A 86 2.02 0.41 -0.95
CA VAL A 86 1.26 1.66 -1.12
C VAL A 86 1.43 2.56 0.09
N GLU A 87 1.79 3.81 -0.18
CA GLU A 87 1.87 4.90 0.80
C GLU A 87 0.76 5.92 0.52
N ALA A 88 0.05 6.38 1.53
CA ALA A 88 -0.98 7.40 1.42
C ALA A 88 -0.47 8.76 1.90
N LYS A 89 -0.64 9.79 1.06
CA LYS A 89 -0.28 11.19 1.33
C LYS A 89 -1.38 12.12 0.82
N LEU A 90 -2.62 11.86 1.27
CA LEU A 90 -3.82 12.47 0.70
C LEU A 90 -3.96 13.97 1.01
N ASP A 91 -3.36 14.44 2.12
CA ASP A 91 -3.44 15.83 2.57
C ASP A 91 -2.16 16.63 2.27
N VAL A 92 -1.19 16.05 1.58
CA VAL A 92 0.08 16.71 1.33
C VAL A 92 -0.10 17.93 0.42
N LYS A 93 0.55 19.04 0.79
CA LYS A 93 0.55 20.29 0.02
C LYS A 93 1.88 20.55 -0.69
N ASN A 94 2.95 19.92 -0.21
CA ASN A 94 4.29 20.02 -0.76
C ASN A 94 4.93 18.64 -0.80
N VAL A 95 5.61 18.34 -1.90
CA VAL A 95 6.27 17.05 -2.13
C VAL A 95 7.78 17.12 -1.96
N ASP A 96 8.33 18.28 -1.56
CA ASP A 96 9.76 18.44 -1.32
C ASP A 96 10.22 17.45 -0.22
N ASN A 97 11.31 16.76 -0.47
CA ASN A 97 11.86 15.68 0.38
C ASN A 97 10.98 14.43 0.55
N LEU A 98 9.73 14.47 0.09
CA LEU A 98 8.78 13.36 0.26
C LEU A 98 9.26 12.07 -0.42
N LYS A 99 9.91 12.19 -1.57
CA LYS A 99 10.35 11.01 -2.34
C LYS A 99 11.40 10.20 -1.59
N GLY A 100 12.39 10.86 -0.97
CA GLY A 100 13.39 10.20 -0.14
C GLY A 100 12.79 9.53 1.10
N GLU A 101 11.82 10.17 1.75
CA GLU A 101 11.07 9.59 2.87
C GLU A 101 10.34 8.31 2.45
N ILE A 102 9.60 8.35 1.33
CA ILE A 102 8.87 7.19 0.83
C ILE A 102 9.83 6.07 0.40
N GLU A 103 10.96 6.39 -0.22
CA GLU A 103 11.98 5.41 -0.57
C GLU A 103 12.53 4.67 0.65
N ALA A 104 12.76 5.38 1.76
CA ALA A 104 13.20 4.78 3.02
C ALA A 104 12.13 3.83 3.59
N LYS A 105 10.86 4.24 3.59
CA LYS A 105 9.71 3.41 3.99
C LYS A 105 9.61 2.14 3.14
N ILE A 106 9.70 2.27 1.82
CA ILE A 106 9.66 1.13 0.89
C ILE A 106 10.80 0.15 1.18
N LYS A 107 12.02 0.65 1.38
CA LYS A 107 13.18 -0.19 1.68
C LYS A 107 12.98 -0.97 2.98
N HIS A 108 12.50 -0.32 4.02
CA HIS A 108 12.26 -0.95 5.32
C HIS A 108 11.15 -1.99 5.23
N THR A 109 10.01 -1.65 4.63
CA THR A 109 8.88 -2.56 4.42
C THR A 109 9.28 -3.79 3.61
N ARG A 110 10.08 -3.60 2.56
CA ARG A 110 10.59 -4.72 1.74
C ARG A 110 11.33 -5.76 2.58
N GLY A 111 12.04 -5.35 3.62
CA GLY A 111 12.71 -6.27 4.53
C GLY A 111 11.76 -7.27 5.19
N TYR A 112 10.53 -6.84 5.51
CA TYR A 112 9.50 -7.75 6.03
C TYR A 112 8.93 -8.66 4.95
N LEU A 113 8.69 -8.14 3.75
CA LEU A 113 8.06 -8.90 2.67
C LEU A 113 8.90 -10.09 2.21
N VAL A 114 10.22 -9.98 2.27
CA VAL A 114 11.14 -11.06 1.89
C VAL A 114 11.27 -12.14 2.98
N SER A 115 10.66 -11.96 4.14
CA SER A 115 10.73 -12.90 5.28
C SER A 115 9.75 -14.08 5.15
N SER A 116 8.92 -14.11 4.12
CA SER A 116 7.97 -15.19 3.86
C SER A 116 8.66 -16.39 3.21
N THR A 117 8.24 -17.60 3.60
CA THR A 117 8.62 -18.84 2.93
C THR A 117 7.88 -19.04 1.60
N ASN A 118 6.77 -18.35 1.40
CA ASN A 118 6.04 -18.37 0.14
C ASN A 118 6.77 -17.52 -0.90
N LEU A 119 6.84 -18.02 -2.13
CA LEU A 119 7.42 -17.26 -3.23
C LEU A 119 6.47 -16.13 -3.65
N HIS A 120 6.94 -14.90 -3.51
CA HIS A 120 6.20 -13.69 -3.90
C HIS A 120 7.07 -12.74 -4.70
N THR A 121 6.44 -12.08 -5.66
CA THR A 121 7.02 -10.96 -6.38
C THR A 121 6.56 -9.65 -5.76
N ILE A 122 7.51 -8.82 -5.33
CA ILE A 122 7.21 -7.46 -4.90
C ILE A 122 7.15 -6.60 -6.15
N LEU A 123 5.95 -6.17 -6.51
CA LEU A 123 5.70 -5.44 -7.74
C LEU A 123 6.39 -4.07 -7.77
N ARG A 124 6.73 -3.64 -8.96
CA ARG A 124 7.19 -2.29 -9.27
C ARG A 124 6.27 -1.71 -10.36
N PRO A 125 5.94 -0.43 -10.26
CA PRO A 125 6.32 0.54 -9.22
C PRO A 125 5.61 0.32 -7.89
N SER A 126 6.16 0.89 -6.80
CA SER A 126 5.39 1.16 -5.58
C SER A 126 4.50 2.37 -5.82
N ILE A 127 3.40 2.48 -5.09
CA ILE A 127 2.40 3.53 -5.32
C ILE A 127 2.43 4.53 -4.17
N VAL A 128 2.34 5.82 -4.51
CA VAL A 128 1.99 6.88 -3.57
C VAL A 128 0.64 7.47 -3.94
N LEU A 129 -0.28 7.51 -2.98
CA LEU A 129 -1.61 8.06 -3.17
C LEU A 129 -1.63 9.53 -2.78
N PHE A 130 -1.95 10.40 -3.72
CA PHE A 130 -2.20 11.81 -3.46
C PHE A 130 -3.70 12.13 -3.51
N GLY A 131 -4.12 13.15 -2.75
CA GLY A 131 -5.47 13.68 -2.86
C GLY A 131 -5.76 14.25 -4.26
N THR A 132 -7.03 14.33 -4.61
CA THR A 132 -7.47 14.87 -5.92
C THR A 132 -7.18 16.34 -6.07
N LYS A 133 -7.24 17.10 -4.95
CA LYS A 133 -6.91 18.52 -4.95
C LYS A 133 -5.42 18.71 -5.28
N ASN A 134 -5.14 19.45 -6.33
CA ASN A 134 -3.79 19.73 -6.82
C ASN A 134 -2.99 18.48 -7.27
N PHE A 135 -3.66 17.36 -7.54
CA PHE A 135 -2.99 16.11 -7.93
C PHE A 135 -2.02 16.30 -9.11
N TYR A 136 -2.45 17.00 -10.16
CA TYR A 136 -1.62 17.23 -11.34
C TYR A 136 -0.30 17.94 -11.01
N GLN A 137 -0.36 18.98 -10.20
CA GLN A 137 0.83 19.75 -9.79
C GLN A 137 1.75 18.94 -8.89
N LEU A 138 1.19 18.28 -7.88
CA LEU A 138 1.94 17.43 -6.94
C LEU A 138 2.60 16.26 -7.65
N SER A 139 1.87 15.56 -8.50
CA SER A 139 2.39 14.39 -9.22
C SER A 139 3.46 14.76 -10.23
N THR A 140 3.30 15.88 -10.94
CA THR A 140 4.31 16.39 -11.88
C THR A 140 5.60 16.76 -11.15
N ARG A 141 5.50 17.47 -10.02
CA ARG A 141 6.66 17.85 -9.22
C ARG A 141 7.35 16.62 -8.62
N PHE A 142 6.57 15.69 -8.08
CA PHE A 142 7.07 14.44 -7.52
C PHE A 142 7.84 13.60 -8.54
N ARG A 143 7.33 13.46 -9.77
CA ARG A 143 8.00 12.71 -10.85
C ARG A 143 9.32 13.34 -11.28
N LYS A 144 9.45 14.66 -11.21
CA LYS A 144 10.69 15.38 -11.54
C LYS A 144 11.78 15.24 -10.49
N MET A 145 11.44 14.82 -9.27
CA MET A 145 12.44 14.60 -8.24
C MET A 145 13.35 13.43 -8.61
N ARG A 146 14.64 13.60 -8.38
CA ARG A 146 15.60 12.52 -8.58
C ARG A 146 15.32 11.39 -7.58
N SER A 147 15.22 10.18 -8.08
CA SER A 147 15.14 8.97 -7.30
C SER A 147 16.41 8.17 -7.48
N ASN A 148 16.98 7.72 -6.38
CA ASN A 148 18.23 7.00 -6.47
C ASN A 148 18.06 5.52 -6.81
N LYS A 149 16.89 4.88 -6.60
CA LYS A 149 16.77 3.41 -6.79
C LYS A 149 15.33 2.85 -6.82
N THR A 150 14.28 3.63 -6.61
CA THR A 150 12.94 3.07 -6.44
C THR A 150 11.96 3.70 -7.40
N ASP A 151 11.29 2.83 -8.14
CA ASP A 151 10.15 3.24 -8.98
C ASP A 151 8.95 3.51 -8.07
N ILE A 152 8.49 4.77 -8.06
CA ILE A 152 7.32 5.20 -7.30
C ILE A 152 6.40 5.99 -8.24
N VAL A 153 5.16 5.57 -8.34
CA VAL A 153 4.17 6.23 -9.20
C VAL A 153 3.08 6.88 -8.36
N PRO A 154 2.87 8.19 -8.50
CA PRO A 154 1.76 8.88 -7.86
C PRO A 154 0.44 8.56 -8.56
N MET A 155 -0.60 8.29 -7.78
CA MET A 155 -1.96 8.05 -8.23
C MET A 155 -2.97 8.74 -7.32
N THR A 156 -4.16 9.00 -7.83
CA THR A 156 -5.32 9.25 -6.98
C THR A 156 -5.87 7.94 -6.44
N LEU A 157 -6.67 8.00 -5.38
CA LEU A 157 -7.31 6.82 -4.81
C LEU A 157 -8.19 6.09 -5.83
N ASP A 158 -8.98 6.84 -6.60
CA ASP A 158 -9.85 6.29 -7.65
C ASP A 158 -9.06 5.62 -8.78
N ALA A 159 -8.00 6.27 -9.26
CA ALA A 159 -7.14 5.70 -10.30
C ALA A 159 -6.45 4.42 -9.83
N PHE A 160 -6.01 4.38 -8.58
CA PHE A 160 -5.43 3.19 -7.96
C PHE A 160 -6.45 2.04 -7.89
N TYR A 161 -7.66 2.33 -7.37
CA TYR A 161 -8.72 1.34 -7.29
C TYR A 161 -9.03 0.74 -8.66
N GLN A 162 -9.27 1.58 -9.66
CA GLN A 162 -9.60 1.13 -11.02
C GLN A 162 -8.49 0.29 -11.65
N LYS A 163 -7.25 0.65 -11.43
CA LYS A 163 -6.11 -0.05 -12.05
C LYS A 163 -5.78 -1.40 -11.40
N TYR A 164 -5.83 -1.49 -10.08
CA TYR A 164 -5.30 -2.63 -9.34
C TYR A 164 -6.36 -3.47 -8.63
N LEU A 165 -7.47 -2.89 -8.24
CA LEU A 165 -8.45 -3.50 -7.34
C LEU A 165 -9.84 -3.62 -7.97
N GLY A 166 -10.18 -2.75 -8.90
CA GLY A 166 -11.44 -2.78 -9.63
C GLY A 166 -11.52 -4.03 -10.49
N THR A 167 -12.72 -4.55 -10.70
CA THR A 167 -12.96 -5.60 -11.69
C THR A 167 -12.60 -5.02 -13.06
N SER A 168 -11.47 -5.45 -13.63
CA SER A 168 -11.15 -5.15 -15.01
C SER A 168 -12.24 -5.75 -15.89
N CYS A 169 -13.07 -4.89 -16.46
CA CYS A 169 -13.80 -5.20 -17.67
C CYS A 169 -12.79 -5.25 -18.83
N LEU A 170 -11.98 -6.29 -18.86
CA LEU A 170 -11.17 -6.64 -20.00
C LEU A 170 -11.29 -8.15 -20.21
N ASP A 171 -12.48 -8.54 -20.66
CA ASP A 171 -12.66 -9.69 -21.49
C ASP A 171 -13.25 -9.16 -22.80
N ILE A 172 -12.43 -8.85 -23.74
CA ILE A 172 -12.72 -8.91 -25.18
C ILE A 172 -11.68 -9.80 -25.80
#